data_a197dfd35e8426ede19cf03dc2ff0207
#
_entry.id   a197dfd35e8426ede19cf03dc2ff0207
#
_cell.length_a   1.000
_cell.length_b   1.000
_cell.length_c   1.000
_cell.angle_alpha   90.00
_cell.angle_beta   90.00
_cell.angle_gamma   90.00
#
_symmetry.space_group_name_H-M   'P 1'
#
loop_
_entity.id
_entity.type
_entity.pdbx_description
1 polymer ?
#
loop_
_entity_poly.entity_id
_entity_poly.type
_entity_poly.pdbx_seq_one_letter_code
_entity_poly.pdbx_strand_id
1 'polypeptide(L)'
;MAEGLDVLVLDDDPGISQVLKEMIETFYTWGKVVAFSDAEKAIAWCLKRDVGLGIFVVDVFLKGMSGFFFLDSIESKFPSAHGDAILISGKASEDVVDMCLASNVTYLIEKPLKPYTLQLAVRAVTAKYLDFAKKLLRDPILAKTIIRL
;
A
#
# COMPACT_ATOMS: atom_id res chain seq x y z
N MET A 1 0.29 -20.52 5.83
CA MET A 1 -0.30 -19.98 4.62
C MET A 1 -0.65 -18.52 4.84
N ALA A 2 -0.26 -17.67 3.90
CA ALA A 2 -0.60 -16.25 4.01
C ALA A 2 -2.10 -16.08 3.79
N GLU A 3 -2.80 -15.64 4.77
CA GLU A 3 -4.25 -15.53 4.75
C GLU A 3 -4.74 -14.09 4.66
N GLY A 4 -3.84 -13.16 4.42
CA GLY A 4 -4.16 -11.75 4.32
C GLY A 4 -3.23 -11.03 3.38
N LEU A 5 -3.16 -9.72 3.53
CA LEU A 5 -2.32 -8.88 2.70
C LEU A 5 -1.11 -8.40 3.50
N ASP A 6 0.06 -8.49 2.89
CA ASP A 6 1.26 -7.92 3.48
C ASP A 6 1.30 -6.42 3.24
N VAL A 7 1.90 -5.70 4.18
CA VAL A 7 2.09 -4.25 4.10
C VAL A 7 3.57 -3.98 3.85
N LEU A 8 3.85 -3.21 2.81
CA LEU A 8 5.20 -2.72 2.53
C LEU A 8 5.30 -1.25 2.92
N VAL A 9 6.30 -0.92 3.72
CA VAL A 9 6.63 0.45 4.08
C VAL A 9 7.88 0.86 3.33
N LEU A 10 7.87 2.02 2.70
CA LEU A 10 9.04 2.56 1.99
C LEU A 10 9.25 4.03 2.34
N ASP A 11 10.37 4.31 3.00
CA ASP A 11 10.82 5.66 3.35
C ASP A 11 12.34 5.65 3.33
N ASP A 12 12.97 6.64 2.72
CA ASP A 12 14.44 6.72 2.60
C ASP A 12 15.17 6.72 3.95
N ASP A 13 14.54 7.21 4.99
CA ASP A 13 15.11 7.22 6.33
C ASP A 13 14.84 5.86 6.99
N PRO A 14 15.89 5.05 7.29
CA PRO A 14 15.68 3.76 7.92
C PRO A 14 15.01 3.84 9.28
N GLY A 15 15.26 4.92 10.02
CA GLY A 15 14.61 5.13 11.31
C GLY A 15 13.12 5.36 11.16
N ILE A 16 12.71 6.14 10.16
CA ILE A 16 11.31 6.41 9.89
C ILE A 16 10.60 5.16 9.37
N SER A 17 11.22 4.45 8.43
CA SER A 17 10.61 3.22 7.90
C SER A 17 10.39 2.19 9.00
N GLN A 18 11.31 2.06 9.93
CA GLN A 18 11.19 1.15 11.06
C GLN A 18 10.09 1.58 12.03
N VAL A 19 10.00 2.88 12.33
CA VAL A 19 8.94 3.43 13.20
C VAL A 19 7.56 3.19 12.58
N LEU A 20 7.42 3.43 11.28
CA LEU A 20 6.16 3.18 10.58
C LEU A 20 5.76 1.70 10.62
N LYS A 21 6.74 0.81 10.42
CA LYS A 21 6.51 -0.62 10.51
C LYS A 21 5.99 -1.00 11.90
N GLU A 22 6.67 -0.55 12.94
CA GLU A 22 6.29 -0.85 14.33
C GLU A 22 4.90 -0.28 14.65
N MET A 23 4.63 0.92 14.18
CA MET A 23 3.33 1.58 14.36
C MET A 23 2.21 0.74 13.74
N ILE A 24 2.40 0.27 12.51
CA ILE A 24 1.41 -0.56 11.81
C ILE A 24 1.25 -1.91 12.50
N GLU A 25 2.33 -2.51 12.96
CA GLU A 25 2.29 -3.79 13.67
C GLU A 25 1.47 -3.75 14.96
N THR A 26 1.27 -2.58 15.56
CA THR A 26 0.45 -2.46 16.78
C THR A 26 -1.04 -2.72 16.53
N PHE A 27 -1.51 -2.56 15.30
CA PHE A 27 -2.96 -2.71 15.00
C PHE A 27 -3.25 -3.64 13.83
N TYR A 28 -2.26 -4.01 13.04
CA TYR A 28 -2.45 -4.82 11.84
C TYR A 28 -1.93 -6.24 12.05
N THR A 29 -2.82 -7.22 11.93
CA THR A 29 -2.50 -8.63 12.15
C THR A 29 -2.86 -9.53 10.97
N TRP A 30 -3.35 -8.95 9.86
CA TRP A 30 -3.83 -9.71 8.71
C TRP A 30 -2.76 -9.99 7.67
N GLY A 31 -1.49 -9.85 8.02
CA GLY A 31 -0.35 -10.10 7.16
C GLY A 31 0.92 -9.60 7.81
N LYS A 32 2.03 -9.75 7.11
CA LYS A 32 3.33 -9.26 7.56
C LYS A 32 3.47 -7.78 7.22
N VAL A 33 4.30 -7.08 7.99
CA VAL A 33 4.71 -5.72 7.67
C VAL A 33 6.20 -5.75 7.40
N VAL A 34 6.61 -5.30 6.22
CA VAL A 34 8.01 -5.20 5.84
C VAL A 34 8.38 -3.75 5.59
N ALA A 35 9.58 -3.36 5.98
CA ALA A 35 10.05 -1.99 5.82
C ALA A 35 11.31 -1.93 4.96
N PHE A 36 11.34 -0.99 4.05
CA PHE A 36 12.49 -0.73 3.18
C PHE A 36 12.87 0.75 3.23
N SER A 37 14.16 1.02 3.18
CA SER A 37 14.68 2.38 2.99
C SER A 37 15.36 2.57 1.63
N ASP A 38 15.37 1.52 0.81
CA ASP A 38 15.93 1.53 -0.54
C ASP A 38 14.84 1.10 -1.52
N ALA A 39 14.47 1.99 -2.42
CA ALA A 39 13.39 1.76 -3.37
C ALA A 39 13.68 0.59 -4.31
N GLU A 40 14.93 0.41 -4.75
CA GLU A 40 15.29 -0.68 -5.65
C GLU A 40 15.12 -2.05 -4.97
N LYS A 41 15.48 -2.12 -3.69
CA LYS A 41 15.27 -3.35 -2.91
C LYS A 41 13.79 -3.64 -2.69
N ALA A 42 13.00 -2.59 -2.47
CA ALA A 42 11.56 -2.72 -2.33
C ALA A 42 10.92 -3.24 -3.62
N ILE A 43 11.33 -2.70 -4.76
CA ILE A 43 10.84 -3.15 -6.08
C ILE A 43 11.22 -4.62 -6.29
N ALA A 44 12.47 -4.99 -6.02
CA ALA A 44 12.92 -6.38 -6.19
C ALA A 44 12.12 -7.34 -5.31
N TRP A 45 11.84 -6.95 -4.08
CA TRP A 45 11.03 -7.76 -3.17
C TRP A 45 9.62 -7.94 -3.73
N CYS A 46 8.99 -6.88 -4.22
CA CYS A 46 7.65 -6.93 -4.81
C CYS A 46 7.60 -7.85 -6.02
N LEU A 47 8.56 -7.73 -6.93
CA LEU A 47 8.54 -8.49 -8.19
C LEU A 47 8.78 -9.98 -8.00
N LYS A 48 9.30 -10.40 -6.85
CA LYS A 48 9.53 -11.81 -6.50
C LYS A 48 8.37 -12.45 -5.75
N ARG A 49 7.33 -11.68 -5.42
CA ARG A 49 6.18 -12.21 -4.68
C ARG A 49 5.31 -13.08 -5.57
N ASP A 50 4.69 -14.09 -4.97
CA ASP A 50 3.72 -14.93 -5.68
C ASP A 50 2.35 -14.26 -5.78
N VAL A 51 2.00 -13.48 -4.76
CA VAL A 51 0.70 -12.80 -4.67
C VAL A 51 0.84 -11.37 -5.19
N GLY A 52 -0.04 -10.98 -6.09
CA GLY A 52 -0.06 -9.65 -6.70
C GLY A 52 -0.97 -8.63 -6.01
N LEU A 53 -1.19 -8.80 -4.72
CA LEU A 53 -1.95 -7.85 -3.89
C LEU A 53 -1.15 -7.49 -2.64
N GLY A 54 -1.25 -6.25 -2.21
CA GLY A 54 -0.57 -5.76 -1.02
C GLY A 54 -1.03 -4.35 -0.67
N ILE A 55 -0.62 -3.88 0.49
CA ILE A 55 -0.85 -2.52 0.94
C ILE A 55 0.50 -1.81 0.97
N PHE A 56 0.57 -0.62 0.40
CA PHE A 56 1.83 0.11 0.23
C PHE A 56 1.77 1.44 0.97
N VAL A 57 2.66 1.63 1.94
CA VAL A 57 2.80 2.88 2.70
C VAL A 57 4.12 3.50 2.25
N VAL A 58 4.05 4.52 1.41
CA VAL A 58 5.22 5.01 0.65
C VAL A 58 5.33 6.52 0.75
N ASP A 59 6.54 6.99 1.03
CA ASP A 59 6.84 8.41 0.97
C ASP A 59 6.79 8.90 -0.49
N VAL A 60 6.19 10.06 -0.71
CA VAL A 60 6.12 10.66 -2.05
C VAL A 60 7.52 10.99 -2.58
N PHE A 61 8.40 11.50 -1.73
CA PHE A 61 9.72 11.94 -2.13
C PHE A 61 10.79 10.98 -1.63
N LEU A 62 11.31 10.17 -2.53
CA LEU A 62 12.39 9.22 -2.27
C LEU A 62 13.65 9.68 -3.00
N LYS A 63 14.81 9.15 -2.59
CA LYS A 63 16.06 9.41 -3.32
C LYS A 63 16.00 8.71 -4.68
N GLY A 64 16.19 9.49 -5.73
CA GLY A 64 16.28 8.96 -7.08
C GLY A 64 14.94 8.61 -7.73
N MET A 65 13.83 8.66 -7.00
CA MET A 65 12.51 8.46 -7.58
C MET A 65 11.41 9.01 -6.66
N SER A 66 10.21 9.14 -7.20
CA SER A 66 9.04 9.47 -6.39
C SER A 66 8.32 8.20 -5.94
N GLY A 67 7.46 8.32 -4.93
CA GLY A 67 6.58 7.23 -4.53
C GLY A 67 5.66 6.80 -5.67
N PHE A 68 5.24 7.74 -6.52
CA PHE A 68 4.43 7.42 -7.71
C PHE A 68 5.20 6.55 -8.70
N PHE A 69 6.46 6.86 -8.95
CA PHE A 69 7.30 6.06 -9.83
C PHE A 69 7.53 4.66 -9.25
N PHE A 70 7.70 4.55 -7.94
CA PHE A 70 7.80 3.25 -7.28
C PHE A 70 6.54 2.40 -7.57
N LEU A 71 5.35 2.98 -7.43
CA LEU A 71 4.10 2.27 -7.70
C LEU A 71 3.99 1.84 -9.16
N ASP A 72 4.37 2.73 -10.08
CA ASP A 72 4.41 2.40 -11.51
C ASP A 72 5.36 1.23 -11.78
N SER A 73 6.48 1.17 -11.08
CA SER A 73 7.51 0.14 -11.27
C SER A 73 7.04 -1.26 -10.87
N ILE A 74 6.04 -1.37 -9.99
CA ILE A 74 5.52 -2.65 -9.54
C ILE A 74 4.14 -2.97 -10.10
N GLU A 75 3.58 -2.10 -10.93
CA GLU A 75 2.21 -2.23 -11.44
C GLU A 75 1.99 -3.52 -12.22
N SER A 76 3.00 -3.98 -12.96
CA SER A 76 2.89 -5.24 -13.72
C SER A 76 2.60 -6.44 -12.83
N LYS A 77 3.12 -6.43 -11.60
CA LYS A 77 2.91 -7.50 -10.62
C LYS A 77 1.74 -7.20 -9.69
N PHE A 78 1.54 -5.92 -9.35
CA PHE A 78 0.50 -5.46 -8.44
C PHE A 78 -0.39 -4.46 -9.17
N PRO A 79 -1.35 -4.92 -9.99
CA PRO A 79 -2.19 -4.02 -10.80
C PRO A 79 -3.01 -3.04 -9.97
N SER A 80 -3.30 -3.35 -8.72
CA SER A 80 -4.08 -2.51 -7.82
C SER A 80 -3.23 -1.63 -6.91
N ALA A 81 -1.90 -1.58 -7.11
CA ALA A 81 -0.99 -0.90 -6.19
C ALA A 81 -1.37 0.55 -5.92
N HIS A 82 -1.72 1.31 -6.96
CA HIS A 82 -2.07 2.73 -6.79
C HIS A 82 -3.31 2.92 -5.91
N GLY A 83 -4.34 2.09 -6.11
CA GLY A 83 -5.55 2.15 -5.29
C GLY A 83 -5.38 1.62 -3.87
N ASP A 84 -4.33 0.85 -3.63
CA ASP A 84 -4.02 0.25 -2.33
C ASP A 84 -2.83 0.92 -1.64
N ALA A 85 -2.37 2.05 -2.19
CA ALA A 85 -1.26 2.80 -1.63
C ALA A 85 -1.75 3.90 -0.69
N ILE A 86 -0.96 4.12 0.34
CA ILE A 86 -1.10 5.25 1.26
C ILE A 86 0.19 6.05 1.10
N LEU A 87 0.11 7.18 0.42
CA LEU A 87 1.26 8.04 0.23
C LEU A 87 1.41 9.00 1.39
N ILE A 88 2.65 9.24 1.78
CA ILE A 88 3.00 10.12 2.88
C ILE A 88 3.88 11.24 2.33
N SER A 89 3.58 12.48 2.66
CA SER A 89 4.34 13.64 2.20
C SER A 89 4.58 14.62 3.33
N GLY A 90 5.77 15.20 3.34
CA GLY A 90 6.07 16.29 4.26
C GLY A 90 5.21 17.53 3.98
N LYS A 91 4.77 17.67 2.73
CA LYS A 91 3.87 18.74 2.32
C LYS A 91 2.94 18.22 1.23
N ALA A 92 1.64 18.23 1.50
CA ALA A 92 0.62 17.88 0.52
C ALA A 92 0.32 19.11 -0.34
N SER A 93 1.28 19.49 -1.19
CA SER A 93 1.12 20.59 -2.12
C SER A 93 0.05 20.29 -3.16
N GLU A 94 -0.40 21.32 -3.86
CA GLU A 94 -1.35 21.18 -4.95
C GLU A 94 -0.85 20.20 -6.02
N ASP A 95 0.45 20.28 -6.35
CA ASP A 95 1.06 19.37 -7.33
C ASP A 95 1.02 17.91 -6.88
N VAL A 96 1.26 17.64 -5.60
CA VAL A 96 1.19 16.29 -5.04
C VAL A 96 -0.24 15.77 -5.06
N VAL A 97 -1.21 16.61 -4.71
CA VAL A 97 -2.64 16.24 -4.77
C VAL A 97 -3.05 15.93 -6.21
N ASP A 98 -2.63 16.75 -7.16
CA ASP A 98 -2.94 16.54 -8.58
C ASP A 98 -2.33 15.24 -9.09
N MET A 99 -1.12 14.89 -8.66
CA MET A 99 -0.50 13.62 -9.02
C MET A 99 -1.26 12.42 -8.43
N CYS A 100 -1.76 12.54 -7.20
CA CYS A 100 -2.59 11.51 -6.60
C CYS A 100 -3.85 11.26 -7.43
N LEU A 101 -4.53 12.33 -7.81
CA LEU A 101 -5.74 12.23 -8.62
C LEU A 101 -5.45 11.62 -9.99
N ALA A 102 -4.39 12.06 -10.65
CA ALA A 102 -4.00 11.56 -11.96
C ALA A 102 -3.58 10.08 -11.92
N SER A 103 -3.00 9.63 -10.82
CA SER A 103 -2.49 8.26 -10.66
C SER A 103 -3.46 7.31 -9.98
N ASN A 104 -4.67 7.78 -9.64
CA ASN A 104 -5.69 7.00 -8.92
C ASN A 104 -5.23 6.56 -7.53
N VAL A 105 -4.41 7.38 -6.87
CA VAL A 105 -4.04 7.18 -5.47
C VAL A 105 -5.10 7.85 -4.60
N THR A 106 -5.70 7.08 -3.71
CA THR A 106 -6.83 7.56 -2.89
C THR A 106 -6.38 8.18 -1.58
N TYR A 107 -5.28 7.68 -0.99
CA TYR A 107 -4.88 8.05 0.36
C TYR A 107 -3.56 8.82 0.34
N LEU A 108 -3.62 10.06 0.83
CA LEU A 108 -2.44 10.91 1.01
C LEU A 108 -2.46 11.45 2.43
N ILE A 109 -1.38 11.23 3.17
CA ILE A 109 -1.24 11.70 4.55
C ILE A 109 -0.08 12.67 4.61
N GLU A 110 -0.31 13.84 5.22
CA GLU A 110 0.71 14.85 5.42
C GLU A 110 1.44 14.63 6.75
N LYS A 111 2.75 14.79 6.75
CA LYS A 111 3.55 14.76 7.98
C LYS A 111 3.31 16.03 8.79
N PRO A 112 3.37 16.03 10.13
CA PRO A 112 3.75 14.90 11.00
C PRO A 112 2.63 13.84 11.06
N LEU A 113 3.06 12.57 11.02
CA LEU A 113 2.15 11.45 10.89
C LEU A 113 1.56 11.08 12.24
N LYS A 114 0.23 11.09 12.32
CA LYS A 114 -0.48 10.64 13.52
C LYS A 114 -0.80 9.16 13.39
N PRO A 115 -0.51 8.34 14.41
CA PRO A 115 -0.82 6.91 14.35
C PRO A 115 -2.27 6.60 13.98
N TYR A 116 -3.18 7.39 14.47
CA TYR A 116 -4.61 7.23 14.21
C TYR A 116 -4.96 7.40 12.72
N THR A 117 -4.36 8.38 12.06
CA THR A 117 -4.60 8.65 10.64
C THR A 117 -4.09 7.49 9.78
N LEU A 118 -2.91 6.98 10.08
CA LEU A 118 -2.34 5.84 9.40
C LEU A 118 -3.20 4.59 9.60
N GLN A 119 -3.67 4.36 10.83
CA GLN A 119 -4.53 3.24 11.16
C GLN A 119 -5.83 3.27 10.34
N LEU A 120 -6.47 4.44 10.23
CA LEU A 120 -7.70 4.59 9.44
C LEU A 120 -7.45 4.26 7.97
N ALA A 121 -6.36 4.74 7.39
CA ALA A 121 -6.04 4.50 5.99
C ALA A 121 -5.79 3.00 5.73
N VAL A 122 -4.97 2.36 6.56
CA VAL A 122 -4.69 0.92 6.42
C VAL A 122 -5.98 0.12 6.57
N ARG A 123 -6.81 0.45 7.54
CA ARG A 123 -8.09 -0.24 7.74
C ARG A 123 -9.07 -0.04 6.60
N ALA A 124 -9.05 1.13 5.97
CA ALA A 124 -9.91 1.38 4.81
C ALA A 124 -9.55 0.48 3.63
N VAL A 125 -8.25 0.31 3.35
CA VAL A 125 -7.80 -0.61 2.30
C VAL A 125 -8.16 -2.05 2.68
N THR A 126 -7.90 -2.45 3.92
CA THR A 126 -8.19 -3.80 4.41
C THR A 126 -9.69 -4.11 4.30
N ALA A 127 -10.54 -3.18 4.73
CA ALA A 127 -11.99 -3.36 4.69
C ALA A 127 -12.51 -3.62 3.29
N LYS A 128 -11.94 -2.94 2.29
CA LYS A 128 -12.31 -3.15 0.89
C LYS A 128 -12.14 -4.61 0.48
N TYR A 129 -11.01 -5.23 0.84
CA TYR A 129 -10.74 -6.63 0.50
C TYR A 129 -11.59 -7.59 1.32
N LEU A 130 -11.80 -7.31 2.59
CA LEU A 130 -12.66 -8.15 3.43
C LEU A 130 -14.11 -8.14 2.95
N ASP A 131 -14.62 -6.98 2.57
CA ASP A 131 -15.99 -6.86 2.04
C ASP A 131 -16.14 -7.62 0.72
N PHE A 132 -15.14 -7.52 -0.15
CA PHE A 132 -15.14 -8.25 -1.41
C PHE A 132 -15.12 -9.77 -1.18
N ALA A 133 -14.27 -10.25 -0.25
CA ALA A 133 -14.22 -11.66 0.11
C ALA A 133 -15.57 -12.16 0.65
N LYS A 134 -16.23 -11.36 1.49
CA LYS A 134 -17.55 -11.70 2.01
C LYS A 134 -18.59 -11.81 0.90
N LYS A 135 -18.56 -10.91 -0.08
CA LYS A 135 -19.47 -10.96 -1.24
C LYS A 135 -19.24 -12.22 -2.06
N LEU A 136 -17.99 -12.63 -2.28
CA LEU A 136 -17.69 -13.86 -2.99
C LEU A 136 -18.21 -15.09 -2.25
N LEU A 137 -18.13 -15.12 -0.93
CA LEU A 137 -18.64 -16.23 -0.12
C LEU A 137 -20.16 -16.31 -0.13
N ARG A 138 -20.85 -15.18 -0.27
CA ARG A 138 -22.32 -15.12 -0.27
C ARG A 138 -22.93 -15.35 -1.65
N ASP A 139 -22.16 -15.18 -2.70
CA ASP A 139 -22.64 -15.27 -4.06
C ASP A 139 -21.74 -16.18 -4.91
N PRO A 140 -22.04 -17.49 -4.93
CA PRO A 140 -21.26 -18.44 -5.72
C PRO A 140 -21.23 -18.14 -7.23
N ILE A 141 -22.28 -17.52 -7.76
CA ILE A 141 -22.37 -17.14 -9.16
C ILE A 141 -21.37 -16.03 -9.46
N LEU A 142 -21.31 -15.02 -8.58
CA LEU A 142 -20.35 -13.93 -8.69
C LEU A 142 -18.91 -14.47 -8.65
N ALA A 143 -18.64 -15.36 -7.69
CA ALA A 143 -17.32 -15.97 -7.56
C ALA A 143 -16.90 -16.69 -8.84
N LYS A 144 -17.79 -17.50 -9.44
CA LYS A 144 -17.53 -18.19 -10.70
C LYS A 144 -17.30 -17.23 -11.85
N THR A 145 -18.06 -16.14 -11.91
CA THR A 145 -17.93 -15.13 -12.96
C THR A 145 -16.55 -14.47 -12.91
N ILE A 146 -16.07 -14.13 -11.71
CA ILE A 146 -14.77 -13.49 -11.53
C ILE A 146 -13.61 -14.43 -11.88
N ILE A 147 -13.71 -15.70 -11.49
CA ILE A 147 -12.69 -16.70 -11.80
C ILE A 147 -12.52 -16.89 -13.31
N ARG A 148 -13.57 -16.70 -14.09
CA ARG A 148 -13.54 -16.86 -15.55
C ARG A 148 -12.97 -15.64 -16.28
N LEU A 149 -12.78 -14.52 -15.59
CA LEU A 149 -12.17 -13.35 -16.17
C LEU A 149 -10.66 -13.54 -16.32
#